data_2c2de87696a41198632e5136bb9f99c5
#
_entry.id   2c2de87696a41198632e5136bb9f99c5
#
_cell.length_a   1.000
_cell.length_b   1.000
_cell.length_c   1.000
_cell.angle_alpha   90.00
_cell.angle_beta   90.00
_cell.angle_gamma   90.00
#
_symmetry.space_group_name_H-M   'P 1'
#
loop_
_entity.id
_entity.type
_entity.pdbx_description
1 polymer ?
#
loop_
_entity_poly.entity_id
_entity_poly.type
_entity_poly.pdbx_seq_one_letter_code
_entity_poly.pdbx_strand_id
1 'polypeptide(L)'
;MITGSVAGVFYGEPRVTHDVDLVLSLRRSDTARITELFPLEEFYCPPEEIIVQEVLRAQRGHFNLIHHESGFKADVYLANRDPFHRWALSERRLVEVEGEPVHVAPLEYVIVRKLEFYREGGSEKHLRDIEAMLRVSRELVREDVLRRWMSAQGVEETWRSVEKPE
;
A
#
# COMPACT_ATOMS: atom_id res chain seq x y z
N MET A 1 -6.77 0.95 -4.88
CA MET A 1 -6.65 -0.02 -3.77
C MET A 1 -5.87 0.64 -2.65
N ILE A 2 -6.45 0.70 -1.47
CA ILE A 2 -5.78 1.18 -0.25
C ILE A 2 -4.83 0.08 0.27
N THR A 3 -3.66 0.48 0.77
CA THR A 3 -2.66 -0.38 1.37
C THR A 3 -2.02 0.27 2.61
N GLY A 4 -0.81 -0.15 2.99
CA GLY A 4 -0.03 0.47 4.06
C GLY A 4 -0.68 0.43 5.43
N SER A 5 -0.64 1.56 6.13
CA SER A 5 -1.15 1.67 7.49
C SER A 5 -2.67 1.61 7.55
N VAL A 6 -3.37 2.24 6.62
CA VAL A 6 -4.85 2.22 6.58
C VAL A 6 -5.36 0.80 6.33
N ALA A 7 -4.78 0.07 5.37
CA ALA A 7 -5.14 -1.33 5.17
C ALA A 7 -4.83 -2.19 6.42
N GLY A 8 -3.74 -1.89 7.12
CA GLY A 8 -3.40 -2.55 8.38
C GLY A 8 -4.46 -2.40 9.47
N VAL A 9 -5.20 -1.28 9.50
CA VAL A 9 -6.32 -1.07 10.44
C VAL A 9 -7.50 -2.00 10.14
N PHE A 10 -7.77 -2.32 8.88
CA PHE A 10 -8.83 -3.26 8.52
C PHE A 10 -8.55 -4.71 8.97
N TYR A 11 -7.28 -5.06 9.11
CA TYR A 11 -6.84 -6.41 9.48
C TYR A 11 -6.35 -6.52 10.93
N GLY A 12 -6.10 -5.42 11.59
CA GLY A 12 -5.49 -5.37 12.93
C GLY A 12 -6.20 -4.43 13.87
N GLU A 13 -5.43 -3.73 14.69
CA GLU A 13 -5.95 -2.79 15.68
C GLU A 13 -6.05 -1.38 15.10
N PRO A 14 -7.13 -0.64 15.44
CA PRO A 14 -7.28 0.76 15.05
C PRO A 14 -6.14 1.62 15.57
N ARG A 15 -5.55 2.42 14.70
CA ARG A 15 -4.59 3.45 15.08
C ARG A 15 -4.69 4.67 14.16
N VAL A 16 -4.33 5.83 14.68
CA VAL A 16 -4.29 7.05 13.89
C VAL A 16 -3.16 6.99 12.87
N THR A 17 -3.44 7.37 11.64
CA THR A 17 -2.46 7.59 10.58
C THR A 17 -2.83 8.86 9.82
N HIS A 18 -1.82 9.61 9.38
CA HIS A 18 -1.99 10.84 8.60
C HIS A 18 -1.75 10.62 7.10
N ASP A 19 -1.27 9.44 6.74
CA ASP A 19 -0.92 9.09 5.36
C ASP A 19 -1.80 7.94 4.88
N VAL A 20 -2.20 8.00 3.62
CA VAL A 20 -2.91 6.94 2.92
C VAL A 20 -2.00 6.41 1.81
N ASP A 21 -1.69 5.13 1.86
CA ASP A 21 -0.96 4.45 0.78
C ASP A 21 -1.94 3.87 -0.23
N LEU A 22 -1.77 4.20 -1.50
CA LEU A 22 -2.61 3.75 -2.60
C LEU A 22 -1.79 2.98 -3.64
N VAL A 23 -2.36 1.92 -4.18
CA VAL A 23 -1.84 1.28 -5.40
C VAL A 23 -2.84 1.51 -6.52
N LEU A 24 -2.39 2.15 -7.60
CA LEU A 24 -3.18 2.43 -8.79
C LEU A 24 -2.58 1.77 -10.03
N SER A 25 -3.45 1.41 -10.97
CA SER A 25 -3.06 1.06 -12.34
C SER A 25 -3.48 2.21 -13.24
N LEU A 26 -2.53 3.03 -13.65
CA LEU A 26 -2.75 4.18 -14.52
C LEU A 26 -2.15 3.95 -15.90
N ARG A 27 -2.87 4.41 -16.92
CA ARG A 27 -2.35 4.55 -18.28
C ARG A 27 -1.91 6.00 -18.48
N ARG A 28 -1.07 6.23 -19.49
CA ARG A 28 -0.69 7.58 -19.89
C ARG A 28 -1.91 8.46 -20.21
N SER A 29 -2.99 7.89 -20.73
CA SER A 29 -4.24 8.61 -21.02
C SER A 29 -5.00 9.07 -19.77
N ASP A 30 -4.66 8.53 -18.59
CA ASP A 30 -5.39 8.79 -17.35
C ASP A 30 -4.73 9.92 -16.54
N THR A 31 -3.52 10.38 -16.93
CA THR A 31 -2.72 11.33 -16.14
C THR A 31 -3.33 12.73 -16.06
N ALA A 32 -3.87 13.25 -17.15
CA ALA A 32 -4.57 14.53 -17.15
C ALA A 32 -5.75 14.55 -16.18
N ARG A 33 -6.49 13.43 -16.07
CA ARG A 33 -7.61 13.32 -15.13
C ARG A 33 -7.15 13.38 -13.66
N ILE A 34 -5.95 12.93 -13.35
CA ILE A 34 -5.42 13.05 -11.97
C ILE A 34 -5.24 14.53 -11.62
N THR A 35 -4.63 15.34 -12.48
CA THR A 35 -4.44 16.77 -12.23
C THR A 35 -5.76 17.55 -12.21
N GLU A 36 -6.77 17.12 -12.96
CA GLU A 36 -8.12 17.70 -12.90
C GLU A 36 -8.84 17.38 -11.59
N LEU A 37 -8.69 16.14 -11.05
CA LEU A 37 -9.34 15.71 -9.82
C LEU A 37 -8.68 16.28 -8.55
N PHE A 38 -7.40 16.68 -8.64
CA PHE A 38 -6.63 17.25 -7.54
C PHE A 38 -6.07 18.63 -7.92
N PRO A 39 -6.94 19.66 -7.97
CA PRO A 39 -6.57 21.01 -8.40
C PRO A 39 -5.54 21.62 -7.44
N LEU A 40 -4.61 22.43 -7.98
CA LEU A 40 -3.48 23.00 -7.24
C LEU A 40 -3.92 24.00 -6.14
N GLU A 41 -5.13 24.52 -6.21
CA GLU A 41 -5.71 25.39 -5.19
C GLU A 41 -5.95 24.66 -3.87
N GLU A 42 -6.27 23.36 -3.95
CA GLU A 42 -6.62 22.52 -2.79
C GLU A 42 -5.54 21.48 -2.48
N PHE A 43 -4.78 21.04 -3.50
CA PHE A 43 -3.82 19.94 -3.38
C PHE A 43 -2.46 20.30 -3.95
N TYR A 44 -1.40 19.83 -3.30
CA TYR A 44 -0.18 19.54 -4.02
C TYR A 44 -0.41 18.30 -4.88
N CYS A 45 -0.35 18.46 -6.17
CA CYS A 45 -0.37 17.40 -7.17
C CYS A 45 0.81 17.65 -8.11
N PRO A 46 1.66 16.63 -8.40
CA PRO A 46 2.74 16.83 -9.37
C PRO A 46 2.19 17.21 -10.74
N PRO A 47 2.93 18.00 -11.54
CA PRO A 47 2.58 18.28 -12.93
C PRO A 47 2.35 16.99 -13.73
N GLU A 48 1.49 17.06 -14.74
CA GLU A 48 1.13 15.90 -15.55
C GLU A 48 2.37 15.19 -16.13
N GLU A 49 3.37 15.95 -16.58
CA GLU A 49 4.60 15.41 -17.17
C GLU A 49 5.36 14.52 -16.17
N ILE A 50 5.36 14.88 -14.88
CA ILE A 50 5.97 14.08 -13.82
C ILE A 50 5.17 12.81 -13.58
N ILE A 51 3.83 12.90 -13.53
CA ILE A 51 2.97 11.72 -13.39
C ILE A 51 3.18 10.76 -14.58
N VAL A 52 3.28 11.29 -15.81
CA VAL A 52 3.58 10.49 -17.02
C VAL A 52 4.93 9.78 -16.88
N GLN A 53 5.98 10.47 -16.39
CA GLN A 53 7.29 9.84 -16.17
C GLN A 53 7.20 8.68 -15.18
N GLU A 54 6.46 8.85 -14.07
CA GLU A 54 6.27 7.80 -13.08
C GLU A 54 5.44 6.63 -13.64
N VAL A 55 4.39 6.90 -14.44
CA VAL A 55 3.61 5.88 -15.14
C VAL A 55 4.47 5.05 -16.10
N LEU A 56 5.44 5.67 -16.77
CA LEU A 56 6.34 5.01 -17.71
C LEU A 56 7.54 4.34 -17.04
N ARG A 57 7.79 4.64 -15.77
CA ARG A 57 8.90 4.06 -15.02
C ARG A 57 8.78 2.54 -14.94
N ALA A 58 9.87 1.83 -15.21
CA ALA A 58 9.86 0.36 -15.23
C ALA A 58 9.57 -0.25 -13.86
N GLN A 59 10.04 0.37 -12.78
CA GLN A 59 9.89 -0.09 -11.40
C GLN A 59 9.73 1.11 -10.46
N ARG A 60 9.01 0.88 -9.34
CA ARG A 60 8.83 1.85 -8.25
C ARG A 60 8.27 3.21 -8.70
N GLY A 61 7.40 3.22 -9.73
CA GLY A 61 6.68 4.43 -10.12
C GLY A 61 5.80 4.91 -8.96
N HIS A 62 5.92 6.20 -8.60
CA HIS A 62 5.27 6.70 -7.41
C HIS A 62 5.18 8.23 -7.45
N PHE A 63 4.10 8.79 -6.90
CA PHE A 63 3.94 10.22 -6.66
C PHE A 63 3.08 10.47 -5.42
N ASN A 64 3.10 11.71 -4.91
CA ASN A 64 2.35 12.11 -3.74
C ASN A 64 1.27 13.11 -4.09
N LEU A 65 0.16 13.04 -3.35
CA LEU A 65 -0.87 14.07 -3.30
C LEU A 65 -0.95 14.56 -1.85
N ILE A 66 -1.05 15.88 -1.64
CA ILE A 66 -1.16 16.45 -0.29
C ILE A 66 -2.28 17.48 -0.28
N HIS A 67 -3.26 17.31 0.59
CA HIS A 67 -4.33 18.29 0.77
C HIS A 67 -3.81 19.46 1.61
N HIS A 68 -3.90 20.68 1.10
CA HIS A 68 -3.24 21.86 1.69
C HIS A 68 -3.77 22.21 3.06
N GLU A 69 -5.09 22.17 3.24
CA GLU A 69 -5.72 22.58 4.49
C GLU A 69 -5.47 21.60 5.63
N SER A 70 -5.64 20.29 5.37
CA SER A 70 -5.53 19.24 6.41
C SER A 70 -4.13 18.68 6.58
N GLY A 71 -3.25 18.87 5.58
CA GLY A 71 -1.93 18.23 5.52
C GLY A 71 -1.99 16.72 5.27
N PHE A 72 -3.18 16.15 5.02
CA PHE A 72 -3.31 14.72 4.66
C PHE A 72 -2.56 14.42 3.37
N LYS A 73 -1.80 13.35 3.41
CA LYS A 73 -0.97 12.89 2.30
C LYS A 73 -1.45 11.55 1.77
N ALA A 74 -1.49 11.42 0.45
CA ALA A 74 -1.62 10.13 -0.22
C ALA A 74 -0.33 9.80 -0.97
N ASP A 75 0.27 8.65 -0.64
CA ASP A 75 1.38 8.05 -1.36
C ASP A 75 0.83 7.10 -2.42
N VAL A 76 0.96 7.47 -3.69
CA VAL A 76 0.42 6.71 -4.83
C VAL A 76 1.52 5.88 -5.47
N TYR A 77 1.46 4.57 -5.31
CA TYR A 77 2.33 3.59 -5.94
C TYR A 77 1.68 3.08 -7.23
N LEU A 78 2.44 2.99 -8.30
CA LEU A 78 1.94 2.57 -9.59
C LEU A 78 2.24 1.09 -9.84
N ALA A 79 1.19 0.34 -10.16
CA ALA A 79 1.30 -1.10 -10.38
C ALA A 79 2.14 -1.45 -11.62
N ASN A 80 2.08 -0.65 -12.66
CA ASN A 80 2.85 -0.73 -13.90
C ASN A 80 3.24 -2.17 -14.29
N ARG A 81 4.55 -2.51 -14.20
CA ARG A 81 5.09 -3.84 -14.51
C ARG A 81 5.39 -4.68 -13.26
N ASP A 82 5.13 -4.14 -12.06
CA ASP A 82 5.37 -4.86 -10.81
C ASP A 82 4.35 -6.01 -10.66
N PRO A 83 4.80 -7.28 -10.69
CA PRO A 83 3.91 -8.42 -10.59
C PRO A 83 3.23 -8.52 -9.23
N PHE A 84 3.86 -8.02 -8.16
CA PHE A 84 3.31 -8.05 -6.82
C PHE A 84 2.16 -7.06 -6.65
N HIS A 85 2.33 -5.82 -7.14
CA HIS A 85 1.23 -4.83 -7.17
C HIS A 85 0.07 -5.30 -8.05
N ARG A 86 0.37 -5.87 -9.22
CA ARG A 86 -0.66 -6.37 -10.14
C ARG A 86 -1.47 -7.51 -9.54
N TRP A 87 -0.79 -8.46 -8.90
CA TRP A 87 -1.46 -9.52 -8.17
C TRP A 87 -2.34 -8.96 -7.06
N ALA A 88 -1.84 -8.06 -6.23
CA ALA A 88 -2.61 -7.46 -5.15
C ALA A 88 -3.86 -6.72 -5.65
N LEU A 89 -3.74 -5.99 -6.77
CA LEU A 89 -4.88 -5.34 -7.42
C LEU A 89 -5.93 -6.34 -7.92
N SER A 90 -5.52 -7.53 -8.41
CA SER A 90 -6.48 -8.57 -8.85
C SER A 90 -7.19 -9.25 -7.69
N GLU A 91 -6.55 -9.33 -6.53
CA GLU A 91 -7.03 -9.99 -5.31
C GLU A 91 -7.60 -8.99 -4.27
N ARG A 92 -7.71 -7.70 -4.64
CA ARG A 92 -8.21 -6.68 -3.73
C ARG A 92 -9.60 -7.00 -3.21
N ARG A 93 -9.84 -6.66 -1.96
CA ARG A 93 -11.12 -6.90 -1.29
C ARG A 93 -11.96 -5.63 -1.31
N LEU A 94 -13.25 -5.77 -1.62
CA LEU A 94 -14.21 -4.69 -1.47
C LEU A 94 -14.69 -4.67 -0.01
N VAL A 95 -14.61 -3.52 0.62
CA VAL A 95 -15.13 -3.25 1.96
C VAL A 95 -15.99 -1.99 1.91
N GLU A 96 -16.91 -1.84 2.84
CA GLU A 96 -17.74 -0.64 2.97
C GLU A 96 -17.21 0.22 4.12
N VAL A 97 -17.01 1.51 3.86
CA VAL A 97 -16.56 2.49 4.83
C VAL A 97 -17.52 3.67 4.77
N GLU A 98 -18.27 3.91 5.83
CA GLU A 98 -19.29 4.99 5.91
C GLU A 98 -20.29 4.99 4.73
N GLY A 99 -20.65 3.80 4.25
CA GLY A 99 -21.56 3.62 3.11
C GLY A 99 -20.88 3.67 1.72
N GLU A 100 -19.59 3.96 1.65
CA GLU A 100 -18.84 4.02 0.40
C GLU A 100 -18.03 2.74 0.14
N PRO A 101 -18.03 2.22 -1.11
CA PRO A 101 -17.27 1.03 -1.46
C PRO A 101 -15.78 1.36 -1.62
N VAL A 102 -14.94 0.72 -0.84
CA VAL A 102 -13.49 0.91 -0.83
C VAL A 102 -12.77 -0.40 -1.13
N HIS A 103 -11.78 -0.36 -2.01
CA HIS A 103 -10.92 -1.50 -2.28
C HIS A 103 -9.68 -1.49 -1.37
N VAL A 104 -9.48 -2.58 -0.63
CA VAL A 104 -8.34 -2.77 0.28
C VAL A 104 -7.43 -3.90 -0.22
N ALA A 105 -6.13 -3.75 -0.01
CA ALA A 105 -5.13 -4.75 -0.37
C ALA A 105 -5.34 -6.07 0.38
N PRO A 106 -5.03 -7.23 -0.22
CA PRO A 106 -5.03 -8.50 0.50
C PRO A 106 -4.07 -8.47 1.69
N LEU A 107 -4.41 -9.20 2.75
CA LEU A 107 -3.62 -9.23 3.99
C LEU A 107 -2.16 -9.64 3.74
N GLU A 108 -1.94 -10.64 2.89
CA GLU A 108 -0.60 -11.12 2.54
C GLU A 108 0.25 -10.02 1.87
N TYR A 109 -0.37 -9.18 1.02
CA TYR A 109 0.31 -8.05 0.42
C TYR A 109 0.75 -7.03 1.48
N VAL A 110 -0.15 -6.69 2.41
CA VAL A 110 0.15 -5.71 3.48
C VAL A 110 1.29 -6.23 4.37
N ILE A 111 1.26 -7.51 4.75
CA ILE A 111 2.33 -8.15 5.54
C ILE A 111 3.66 -8.07 4.80
N VAL A 112 3.73 -8.54 3.56
CA VAL A 112 4.99 -8.58 2.79
C VAL A 112 5.55 -7.18 2.58
N ARG A 113 4.72 -6.17 2.26
CA ARG A 113 5.19 -4.77 2.12
C ARG A 113 5.73 -4.21 3.43
N LYS A 114 5.13 -4.53 4.57
CA LYS A 114 5.65 -4.11 5.88
C LYS A 114 6.98 -4.79 6.21
N LEU A 115 7.18 -6.04 5.83
CA LEU A 115 8.48 -6.72 5.97
C LEU A 115 9.56 -6.04 5.09
N GLU A 116 9.23 -5.66 3.86
CA GLU A 116 10.15 -4.91 3.00
C GLU A 116 10.54 -3.56 3.61
N PHE A 117 9.55 -2.78 4.09
CA PHE A 117 9.82 -1.50 4.74
C PHE A 117 10.62 -1.65 6.03
N TYR A 118 10.39 -2.70 6.81
CA TYR A 118 11.22 -3.01 7.97
C TYR A 118 12.66 -3.33 7.56
N ARG A 119 12.85 -4.19 6.57
CA ARG A 119 14.19 -4.53 6.05
C ARG A 119 14.94 -3.31 5.53
N GLU A 120 14.25 -2.38 4.87
CA GLU A 120 14.85 -1.17 4.29
C GLU A 120 15.14 -0.08 5.34
N GLY A 121 14.25 0.11 6.32
CA GLY A 121 14.29 1.24 7.25
C GLY A 121 14.44 0.89 8.74
N GLY A 122 14.39 -0.40 9.11
CA GLY A 122 14.57 -0.86 10.49
C GLY A 122 13.49 -0.44 11.49
N SER A 123 12.36 0.13 11.02
CA SER A 123 11.32 0.63 11.93
C SER A 123 10.46 -0.49 12.50
N GLU A 124 10.60 -0.74 13.80
CA GLU A 124 9.83 -1.70 14.61
C GLU A 124 8.29 -1.54 14.48
N LYS A 125 7.82 -0.36 14.07
CA LYS A 125 6.41 -0.09 13.81
C LYS A 125 5.82 -1.10 12.83
N HIS A 126 6.59 -1.50 11.82
CA HIS A 126 6.13 -2.45 10.81
C HIS A 126 5.92 -3.84 11.38
N LEU A 127 6.79 -4.28 12.29
CA LEU A 127 6.65 -5.57 12.96
C LEU A 127 5.44 -5.58 13.90
N ARG A 128 5.26 -4.54 14.71
CA ARG A 128 4.08 -4.41 15.58
C ARG A 128 2.77 -4.38 14.79
N ASP A 129 2.74 -3.71 13.63
CA ASP A 129 1.57 -3.73 12.76
C ASP A 129 1.28 -5.15 12.23
N ILE A 130 2.32 -5.92 11.87
CA ILE A 130 2.17 -7.32 11.42
C ILE A 130 1.64 -8.18 12.57
N GLU A 131 2.20 -8.08 13.76
CA GLU A 131 1.74 -8.83 14.95
C GLU A 131 0.27 -8.54 15.26
N ALA A 132 -0.13 -7.24 15.21
CA ALA A 132 -1.52 -6.85 15.42
C ALA A 132 -2.46 -7.46 14.37
N MET A 133 -2.07 -7.45 13.07
CA MET A 133 -2.85 -8.07 12.00
C MET A 133 -2.96 -9.58 12.17
N LEU A 134 -1.88 -10.26 12.56
CA LEU A 134 -1.90 -11.71 12.82
C LEU A 134 -2.71 -12.08 14.06
N ARG A 135 -2.74 -11.23 15.07
CA ARG A 135 -3.57 -11.46 16.25
C ARG A 135 -5.06 -11.41 15.94
N VAL A 136 -5.47 -10.48 15.06
CA VAL A 136 -6.90 -10.22 14.77
C VAL A 136 -7.41 -11.03 13.59
N SER A 137 -6.57 -11.25 12.56
CA SER A 137 -7.00 -11.77 11.26
C SER A 137 -6.17 -12.97 10.76
N ARG A 138 -5.59 -13.75 11.65
CA ARG A 138 -4.75 -14.91 11.29
C ARG A 138 -5.47 -15.89 10.36
N GLU A 139 -6.74 -16.10 10.58
CA GLU A 139 -7.58 -17.03 9.80
C GLU A 139 -7.79 -16.58 8.35
N LEU A 140 -7.55 -15.30 8.06
CA LEU A 140 -7.63 -14.74 6.69
C LEU A 140 -6.35 -14.93 5.89
N VAL A 141 -5.25 -15.35 6.54
CA VAL A 141 -3.94 -15.52 5.88
C VAL A 141 -3.93 -16.78 5.05
N ARG A 142 -3.67 -16.64 3.76
CA ARG A 142 -3.40 -17.76 2.85
C ARG A 142 -1.89 -18.07 2.89
N GLU A 143 -1.49 -19.02 3.70
CA GLU A 143 -0.09 -19.32 4.02
C GLU A 143 0.78 -19.66 2.79
N ASP A 144 0.21 -20.34 1.79
CA ASP A 144 0.89 -20.66 0.54
C ASP A 144 1.17 -19.40 -0.30
N VAL A 145 0.21 -18.47 -0.32
CA VAL A 145 0.32 -17.18 -1.01
C VAL A 145 1.34 -16.29 -0.31
N LEU A 146 1.27 -16.23 1.02
CA LEU A 146 2.20 -15.43 1.84
C LEU A 146 3.64 -15.92 1.61
N ARG A 147 3.91 -17.22 1.73
CA ARG A 147 5.24 -17.80 1.50
C ARG A 147 5.76 -17.52 0.10
N ARG A 148 4.93 -17.71 -0.93
CA ARG A 148 5.31 -17.42 -2.31
C ARG A 148 5.79 -15.99 -2.47
N TRP A 149 5.06 -15.02 -1.92
CA TRP A 149 5.42 -13.61 -2.07
C TRP A 149 6.56 -13.18 -1.16
N MET A 150 6.69 -13.76 0.04
CA MET A 150 7.87 -13.54 0.88
C MET A 150 9.15 -13.99 0.16
N SER A 151 9.12 -15.16 -0.50
CA SER A 151 10.25 -15.67 -1.27
C SER A 151 10.53 -14.78 -2.49
N ALA A 152 9.50 -14.39 -3.24
CA ALA A 152 9.65 -13.53 -4.41
C ALA A 152 10.22 -12.14 -4.07
N GLN A 153 9.92 -11.60 -2.88
CA GLN A 153 10.41 -10.30 -2.39
C GLN A 153 11.66 -10.42 -1.50
N GLY A 154 12.12 -11.64 -1.20
CA GLY A 154 13.34 -11.90 -0.41
C GLY A 154 13.23 -11.45 1.04
N VAL A 155 12.05 -11.59 1.67
CA VAL A 155 11.80 -11.16 3.07
C VAL A 155 11.57 -12.33 4.04
N GLU A 156 11.90 -13.55 3.65
CA GLU A 156 11.72 -14.76 4.47
C GLU A 156 12.53 -14.71 5.77
N GLU A 157 13.73 -14.15 5.72
CA GLU A 157 14.58 -14.00 6.89
C GLU A 157 14.00 -12.95 7.87
N THR A 158 13.49 -11.86 7.33
CA THR A 158 12.79 -10.84 8.12
C THR A 158 11.53 -11.40 8.79
N TRP A 159 10.81 -12.30 8.11
CA TRP A 159 9.63 -12.96 8.67
C TRP A 159 9.95 -13.81 9.89
N ARG A 160 11.10 -14.49 9.92
CA ARG A 160 11.51 -15.31 11.07
C ARG A 160 11.67 -14.51 12.37
N SER A 161 11.98 -13.22 12.27
CA SER A 161 12.03 -12.34 13.46
C SER A 161 10.64 -12.00 14.01
N VAL A 162 9.59 -12.09 13.18
CA VAL A 162 8.19 -11.93 13.63
C VAL A 162 7.66 -13.20 14.31
N GLU A 163 8.05 -14.38 13.81
CA GLU A 163 7.57 -15.67 14.36
C GLU A 163 8.24 -16.09 15.67
N LYS A 164 9.37 -15.46 16.00
CA LYS A 164 10.10 -15.69 17.27
C LYS A 164 10.14 -14.39 18.06
N PRO A 165 9.06 -14.02 18.79
CA PRO A 165 9.22 -13.00 19.82
C PRO A 165 10.18 -13.56 20.90
N GLU A 166 11.19 -12.75 21.25
CA GLU A 166 12.07 -13.01 22.40
C GLU A 166 11.27 -13.08 23.71
#